data_ba8c0d64fd56e356246890ef38369c36
#
_entry.id   ba8c0d64fd56e356246890ef38369c36
#
_cell.length_a   1.000
_cell.length_b   1.000
_cell.length_c   1.000
_cell.angle_alpha   90.00
_cell.angle_beta   90.00
_cell.angle_gamma   90.00
#
_symmetry.space_group_name_H-M   'P 1'
#
loop_
_entity.id
_entity.type
_entity.pdbx_description
1 polymer ?
#
loop_
_entity_poly.entity_id
_entity_poly.type
_entity_poly.pdbx_seq_one_letter_code
_entity_poly.pdbx_strand_id
1 'polypeptide(L)'
;TVRGRDDIPRVIRDGYLYLTGAWHDGDVVDFDFPMPVHMVAANPLVREDAGKVAFVRGPLAYCAEGVDNGANLHLLHADTARIASDPSCVSVDSIVFHAGAAAQDEQGLGEVDAVDMPMTTLTIPAWREVEDAAQTSALYHDWRPAERKTTTATLIPYFAWANRGENEMTVFLRG
;
A
#
# COMPACT_ATOMS: atom_id res chain seq x y z
N THR A 1 23.16 -4.09 14.43
CA THR A 1 24.32 -4.56 15.23
C THR A 1 25.27 -5.36 14.34
N VAL A 2 26.56 -5.36 14.69
CA VAL A 2 27.53 -6.30 14.11
C VAL A 2 27.57 -7.50 15.05
N ARG A 3 27.25 -8.68 14.55
CA ARG A 3 27.06 -9.87 15.38
C ARG A 3 28.40 -10.30 16.03
N GLY A 4 28.41 -10.36 17.37
CA GLY A 4 29.60 -10.77 18.13
C GLY A 4 30.76 -9.77 18.11
N ARG A 5 30.53 -8.50 17.68
CA ARG A 5 31.56 -7.47 17.54
C ARG A 5 31.10 -6.15 18.16
N ASP A 6 31.59 -5.83 19.34
CA ASP A 6 31.34 -4.55 20.02
C ASP A 6 32.43 -3.50 19.73
N ASP A 7 33.53 -3.93 19.14
CA ASP A 7 34.69 -3.10 18.75
C ASP A 7 34.45 -2.25 17.50
N ILE A 8 33.35 -2.46 16.76
CA ILE A 8 33.00 -1.70 15.56
C ILE A 8 32.21 -0.45 15.95
N PRO A 9 32.78 0.76 15.89
CA PRO A 9 32.09 1.98 16.18
C PRO A 9 30.98 2.23 15.15
N ARG A 10 29.87 2.81 15.63
CA ARG A 10 28.66 3.14 14.86
C ARG A 10 28.47 4.64 14.87
N VAL A 11 28.54 5.25 13.70
CA VAL A 11 28.32 6.69 13.54
C VAL A 11 27.26 6.93 12.48
N ILE A 12 26.21 7.69 12.85
CA ILE A 12 25.21 8.15 11.86
C ILE A 12 25.61 9.56 11.46
N ARG A 13 25.83 9.77 10.18
CA ARG A 13 26.13 11.06 9.59
C ARG A 13 25.52 11.16 8.20
N ASP A 14 24.89 12.28 7.90
CA ASP A 14 24.28 12.58 6.59
C ASP A 14 23.31 11.50 6.11
N GLY A 15 22.58 10.85 7.03
CA GLY A 15 21.64 9.78 6.72
C GLY A 15 22.27 8.39 6.50
N TYR A 16 23.59 8.27 6.67
CA TYR A 16 24.32 7.00 6.52
C TYR A 16 24.79 6.48 7.87
N LEU A 17 24.74 5.16 8.05
CA LEU A 17 25.37 4.46 9.15
C LEU A 17 26.79 4.04 8.73
N TYR A 18 27.80 4.61 9.40
CA TYR A 18 29.19 4.24 9.22
C TYR A 18 29.58 3.20 10.26
N LEU A 19 30.09 2.07 9.78
CA LEU A 19 30.67 1.00 10.58
C LEU A 19 32.13 0.88 10.18
N THR A 20 33.03 1.38 11.03
CA THR A 20 34.46 1.45 10.70
C THR A 20 35.23 0.45 11.52
N GLY A 21 35.97 -0.44 10.86
CA GLY A 21 36.78 -1.46 11.52
C GLY A 21 37.43 -2.41 10.54
N ALA A 22 38.19 -3.36 11.06
CA ALA A 22 38.69 -4.47 10.28
C ALA A 22 37.60 -5.51 10.06
N TRP A 23 37.27 -5.80 8.81
CA TRP A 23 36.22 -6.76 8.42
C TRP A 23 36.87 -8.08 8.02
N HIS A 24 36.21 -9.19 8.35
CA HIS A 24 36.64 -10.53 8.04
C HIS A 24 35.53 -11.26 7.28
N ASP A 25 35.93 -12.27 6.54
CA ASP A 25 34.97 -13.17 5.90
C ASP A 25 34.09 -13.85 6.97
N GLY A 26 32.75 -13.79 6.76
CA GLY A 26 31.77 -14.29 7.71
C GLY A 26 31.28 -13.27 8.75
N ASP A 27 31.77 -12.04 8.77
CA ASP A 27 31.21 -10.99 9.61
C ASP A 27 29.76 -10.69 9.18
N VAL A 28 28.83 -10.62 10.13
CA VAL A 28 27.40 -10.41 9.89
C VAL A 28 26.96 -9.09 10.50
N VAL A 29 26.28 -8.28 9.71
CA VAL A 29 25.65 -7.04 10.16
C VAL A 29 24.13 -7.21 10.16
N ASP A 30 23.51 -7.14 11.33
CA ASP A 30 22.05 -7.17 11.47
C ASP A 30 21.51 -5.74 11.48
N PHE A 31 20.55 -5.47 10.58
CA PHE A 31 19.82 -4.20 10.52
C PHE A 31 18.37 -4.43 10.92
N ASP A 32 17.85 -3.54 11.74
CA ASP A 32 16.43 -3.43 12.02
C ASP A 32 15.98 -2.00 11.68
N PHE A 33 15.13 -1.91 10.66
CA PHE A 33 14.53 -0.65 10.26
C PHE A 33 13.08 -0.61 10.70
N PRO A 34 12.70 0.27 11.65
CA PRO A 34 11.30 0.46 11.96
C PRO A 34 10.57 0.95 10.72
N MET A 35 9.49 0.25 10.38
CA MET A 35 8.65 0.55 9.22
C MET A 35 7.21 0.81 9.66
N PRO A 36 6.94 1.94 10.34
CA PRO A 36 5.58 2.29 10.72
C PRO A 36 4.75 2.64 9.48
N VAL A 37 3.45 2.42 9.59
CA VAL A 37 2.50 2.88 8.58
C VAL A 37 2.20 4.36 8.82
N HIS A 38 2.25 5.15 7.76
CA HIS A 38 1.89 6.56 7.76
C HIS A 38 0.77 6.81 6.76
N MET A 39 -0.24 7.54 7.19
CA MET A 39 -1.23 8.15 6.32
C MET A 39 -0.71 9.52 5.90
N VAL A 40 -0.58 9.77 4.61
CA VAL A 40 -0.01 11.00 4.04
C VAL A 40 -1.02 11.67 3.12
N ALA A 41 -0.98 12.99 3.08
CA ALA A 41 -1.76 13.81 2.17
C ALA A 41 -0.84 14.60 1.25
N ALA A 42 -1.29 14.89 0.03
CA ALA A 42 -0.56 15.75 -0.88
C ALA A 42 -0.57 17.21 -0.40
N ASN A 43 0.38 18.01 -0.91
CA ASN A 43 0.35 19.45 -0.73
C ASN A 43 -0.99 20.01 -1.25
N PRO A 44 -1.65 20.94 -0.54
CA PRO A 44 -2.95 21.51 -0.96
C PRO A 44 -2.95 22.14 -2.35
N LEU A 45 -1.79 22.45 -2.93
CA LEU A 45 -1.67 22.93 -4.30
C LEU A 45 -1.80 21.85 -5.37
N VAL A 46 -1.73 20.56 -4.97
CA VAL A 46 -1.98 19.41 -5.87
C VAL A 46 -3.50 19.16 -5.88
N ARG A 47 -4.16 19.76 -6.86
CA ARG A 47 -5.64 19.80 -6.93
C ARG A 47 -6.26 18.41 -7.08
N GLU A 48 -5.62 17.54 -7.83
CA GLU A 48 -6.07 16.19 -8.15
C GLU A 48 -6.20 15.31 -6.91
N ASP A 49 -5.40 15.60 -5.87
CA ASP A 49 -5.36 14.83 -4.63
C ASP A 49 -5.98 15.56 -3.44
N ALA A 50 -6.67 16.67 -3.69
CA ALA A 50 -7.39 17.40 -2.66
C ALA A 50 -8.45 16.50 -1.98
N GLY A 51 -8.42 16.41 -0.65
CA GLY A 51 -9.33 15.57 0.13
C GLY A 51 -9.05 14.07 0.04
N LYS A 52 -7.86 13.70 -0.43
CA LYS A 52 -7.41 12.31 -0.52
C LYS A 52 -6.19 12.05 0.37
N VAL A 53 -6.02 10.79 0.72
CA VAL A 53 -4.87 10.29 1.49
C VAL A 53 -4.27 9.07 0.81
N ALA A 54 -2.97 8.90 1.00
CA ALA A 54 -2.24 7.68 0.62
C ALA A 54 -1.59 7.05 1.85
N PHE A 55 -1.18 5.80 1.72
CA PHE A 55 -0.53 5.06 2.79
C PHE A 55 0.88 4.68 2.37
N VAL A 56 1.82 4.88 3.29
CA VAL A 56 3.23 4.50 3.12
C VAL A 56 3.71 3.71 4.32
N ARG A 57 4.62 2.78 4.10
CA ARG A 57 5.27 2.00 5.15
C ARG A 57 6.77 1.94 4.86
N GLY A 58 7.57 2.65 5.64
CA GLY A 58 8.96 2.89 5.29
C GLY A 58 9.05 3.56 3.91
N PRO A 59 9.87 3.04 2.97
CA PRO A 59 10.03 3.60 1.63
C PRO A 59 8.94 3.15 0.64
N LEU A 60 7.99 2.31 1.07
CA LEU A 60 6.98 1.72 0.18
C LEU A 60 5.69 2.53 0.19
N ALA A 61 5.22 2.92 -0.99
CA ALA A 61 3.86 3.39 -1.19
C ALA A 61 2.92 2.20 -1.39
N TYR A 62 1.67 2.36 -0.98
CA TYR A 62 0.63 1.34 -1.09
C TYR A 62 -0.51 1.81 -2.00
N CYS A 63 -1.20 0.86 -2.62
CA CYS A 63 -2.35 1.13 -3.47
C CYS A 63 -3.48 0.13 -3.20
N ALA A 64 -4.70 0.55 -3.46
CA ALA A 64 -5.87 -0.32 -3.51
C ALA A 64 -6.05 -0.84 -4.94
N GLU A 65 -6.34 -2.14 -5.10
CA GLU A 65 -6.74 -2.74 -6.35
C GLU A 65 -8.19 -3.21 -6.29
N GLY A 66 -8.86 -3.16 -7.45
CA GLY A 66 -10.24 -3.62 -7.57
C GLY A 66 -10.43 -5.10 -7.23
N VAL A 67 -9.41 -5.94 -7.48
CA VAL A 67 -9.45 -7.37 -7.15
C VAL A 67 -9.65 -7.65 -5.66
N ASP A 68 -9.12 -6.79 -4.78
CA ASP A 68 -9.27 -6.94 -3.33
C ASP A 68 -10.46 -6.15 -2.79
N ASN A 69 -10.80 -5.04 -3.44
CA ASN A 69 -11.70 -4.02 -2.89
C ASN A 69 -13.01 -3.88 -3.69
N GLY A 70 -13.16 -4.62 -4.79
CA GLY A 70 -14.30 -4.47 -5.71
C GLY A 70 -14.12 -3.31 -6.69
N ALA A 71 -15.00 -3.24 -7.68
CA ALA A 71 -15.03 -2.20 -8.71
C ALA A 71 -15.38 -0.82 -8.13
N ASN A 72 -15.19 0.22 -8.94
CA ASN A 72 -15.52 1.61 -8.58
C ASN A 72 -14.74 2.08 -7.34
N LEU A 73 -13.42 1.98 -7.38
CA LEU A 73 -12.56 2.38 -6.26
C LEU A 73 -12.73 3.84 -5.84
N HIS A 74 -13.25 4.70 -6.72
CA HIS A 74 -13.57 6.09 -6.39
C HIS A 74 -14.71 6.25 -5.36
N LEU A 75 -15.48 5.18 -5.10
CA LEU A 75 -16.51 5.11 -4.05
C LEU A 75 -15.97 4.57 -2.73
N LEU A 76 -14.73 4.10 -2.70
CA LEU A 76 -14.05 3.61 -1.50
C LEU A 76 -13.31 4.76 -0.80
N HIS A 77 -13.60 4.96 0.47
CA HIS A 77 -13.03 6.02 1.29
C HIS A 77 -12.28 5.45 2.48
N ALA A 78 -11.14 6.02 2.81
CA ALA A 78 -10.47 5.73 4.07
C ALA A 78 -11.20 6.38 5.24
N ASP A 79 -11.37 5.67 6.35
CA ASP A 79 -11.86 6.28 7.60
C ASP A 79 -10.73 7.02 8.29
N THR A 80 -10.38 8.18 7.72
CA THR A 80 -9.24 9.00 8.17
C THR A 80 -9.39 9.46 9.61
N ALA A 81 -10.62 9.72 10.07
CA ALA A 81 -10.88 10.14 11.45
C ALA A 81 -10.55 9.01 12.44
N ARG A 82 -10.98 7.79 12.15
CA ARG A 82 -10.67 6.62 12.96
C ARG A 82 -9.17 6.32 12.96
N ILE A 83 -8.54 6.32 11.79
CA ILE A 83 -7.10 6.03 11.67
C ILE A 83 -6.26 7.08 12.39
N ALA A 84 -6.63 8.37 12.31
CA ALA A 84 -5.93 9.43 13.01
C ALA A 84 -6.08 9.35 14.54
N SER A 85 -7.25 8.90 15.03
CA SER A 85 -7.51 8.76 16.46
C SER A 85 -6.89 7.50 17.06
N ASP A 86 -6.80 6.43 16.28
CA ASP A 86 -6.22 5.14 16.67
C ASP A 86 -5.46 4.49 15.50
N PRO A 87 -4.18 4.81 15.32
CA PRO A 87 -3.37 4.19 14.27
C PRO A 87 -3.22 2.66 14.37
N SER A 88 -3.49 2.08 15.56
CA SER A 88 -3.43 0.63 15.76
C SER A 88 -4.56 -0.14 15.06
N CYS A 89 -5.58 0.57 14.59
CA CYS A 89 -6.66 -0.02 13.78
C CYS A 89 -6.23 -0.40 12.35
N VAL A 90 -5.02 0.00 11.93
CA VAL A 90 -4.41 -0.45 10.67
C VAL A 90 -3.66 -1.74 10.93
N SER A 91 -4.09 -2.85 10.33
CA SER A 91 -3.35 -4.10 10.42
C SER A 91 -2.31 -4.23 9.31
N VAL A 92 -1.24 -4.92 9.65
CA VAL A 92 -0.10 -5.21 8.77
C VAL A 92 0.02 -6.72 8.67
N ASP A 93 -0.30 -7.26 7.50
CA ASP A 93 -0.36 -8.69 7.26
C ASP A 93 0.69 -9.10 6.22
N SER A 94 1.13 -10.35 6.25
CA SER A 94 2.02 -10.90 5.23
C SER A 94 1.27 -11.92 4.39
N ILE A 95 1.30 -11.73 3.08
CA ILE A 95 0.73 -12.67 2.12
C ILE A 95 1.80 -13.16 1.15
N VAL A 96 1.58 -14.33 0.56
CA VAL A 96 2.38 -14.79 -0.59
C VAL A 96 1.67 -14.38 -1.86
N PHE A 97 2.35 -13.65 -2.68
CA PHE A 97 1.86 -13.16 -3.96
C PHE A 97 2.39 -14.04 -5.09
N HIS A 98 1.50 -14.59 -5.89
CA HIS A 98 1.84 -15.40 -7.05
C HIS A 98 1.89 -14.50 -8.29
N ALA A 99 3.06 -13.98 -8.63
CA ALA A 99 3.25 -13.14 -9.81
C ALA A 99 3.53 -14.02 -11.04
N GLY A 100 2.92 -13.68 -12.18
CA GLY A 100 3.24 -14.28 -13.47
C GLY A 100 2.26 -15.33 -13.99
N ALA A 101 1.17 -15.64 -13.30
CA ALA A 101 0.22 -16.69 -13.75
C ALA A 101 -0.75 -16.26 -14.88
N ALA A 102 -0.70 -15.03 -15.38
CA ALA A 102 -1.72 -14.49 -16.28
C ALA A 102 -1.23 -13.90 -17.61
N ALA A 103 0.06 -13.94 -17.92
CA ALA A 103 0.53 -13.49 -19.23
C ALA A 103 0.61 -14.66 -20.21
N GLN A 104 -0.54 -15.14 -20.69
CA GLN A 104 -0.60 -15.78 -22.01
C GLN A 104 -0.51 -14.66 -23.03
N ASP A 105 0.68 -14.36 -23.54
CA ASP A 105 0.77 -13.57 -24.74
C ASP A 105 0.32 -14.42 -25.93
N GLU A 106 -0.40 -13.80 -26.87
CA GLU A 106 -0.86 -14.44 -28.11
C GLU A 106 0.32 -14.89 -29.01
N GLN A 107 1.56 -14.73 -28.59
CA GLN A 107 2.76 -14.99 -29.38
C GLN A 107 3.62 -16.14 -28.85
N GLY A 108 3.23 -16.80 -27.74
CA GLY A 108 3.86 -18.05 -27.29
C GLY A 108 5.34 -17.91 -26.85
N LEU A 109 5.77 -16.73 -26.45
CA LEU A 109 7.10 -16.49 -25.93
C LEU A 109 7.17 -16.76 -24.44
N GLY A 110 7.36 -18.02 -24.09
CA GLY A 110 7.92 -18.46 -22.81
C GLY A 110 6.95 -18.36 -21.64
N GLU A 111 6.67 -19.50 -21.03
CA GLU A 111 6.13 -19.65 -19.69
C GLU A 111 7.05 -18.89 -18.73
N VAL A 112 6.62 -17.74 -18.23
CA VAL A 112 7.29 -17.10 -17.12
C VAL A 112 6.90 -17.90 -15.89
N ASP A 113 7.86 -18.59 -15.28
CA ASP A 113 7.66 -19.30 -14.03
C ASP A 113 7.00 -18.35 -13.01
N ALA A 114 5.86 -18.77 -12.47
CA ALA A 114 5.20 -18.03 -11.40
C ALA A 114 6.17 -17.89 -10.22
N VAL A 115 6.45 -16.65 -9.82
CA VAL A 115 7.34 -16.37 -8.70
C VAL A 115 6.50 -16.07 -7.47
N ASP A 116 6.66 -16.90 -6.44
CA ASP A 116 6.09 -16.65 -5.13
C ASP A 116 6.86 -15.55 -4.42
N MET A 117 6.22 -14.40 -4.24
CA MET A 117 6.82 -13.26 -3.57
C MET A 117 6.09 -12.95 -2.26
N PRO A 118 6.74 -13.12 -1.10
CA PRO A 118 6.15 -12.67 0.15
C PRO A 118 6.06 -11.14 0.14
N MET A 119 4.89 -10.61 0.46
CA MET A 119 4.71 -9.17 0.59
C MET A 119 3.86 -8.81 1.79
N THR A 120 4.02 -7.59 2.26
CA THR A 120 3.24 -7.03 3.35
C THR A 120 2.07 -6.24 2.80
N THR A 121 0.86 -6.57 3.23
CA THR A 121 -0.36 -5.82 2.92
C THR A 121 -0.79 -4.98 4.11
N LEU A 122 -1.60 -3.96 3.86
CA LEU A 122 -2.25 -3.17 4.89
C LEU A 122 -3.76 -3.38 4.78
N THR A 123 -4.42 -3.59 5.91
CA THR A 123 -5.88 -3.53 6.01
C THR A 123 -6.25 -2.31 6.84
N ILE A 124 -6.99 -1.39 6.24
CA ILE A 124 -7.37 -0.13 6.85
C ILE A 124 -8.89 -0.05 7.07
N PRO A 125 -9.36 0.63 8.11
CA PRO A 125 -10.76 1.02 8.24
C PRO A 125 -11.19 1.89 7.06
N ALA A 126 -12.33 1.58 6.49
CA ALA A 126 -12.86 2.24 5.31
C ALA A 126 -14.38 2.29 5.34
N TRP A 127 -14.96 3.06 4.45
CA TRP A 127 -16.37 3.03 4.12
C TRP A 127 -16.56 3.18 2.61
N ARG A 128 -17.66 2.70 2.11
CA ARG A 128 -18.00 2.79 0.69
C ARG A 128 -19.32 3.50 0.51
N GLU A 129 -19.38 4.38 -0.47
CA GLU A 129 -20.65 4.92 -0.94
C GLU A 129 -21.48 3.79 -1.56
N VAL A 130 -22.76 3.71 -1.16
CA VAL A 130 -23.69 2.74 -1.76
C VAL A 130 -24.23 3.32 -3.06
N GLU A 131 -24.06 2.57 -4.15
CA GLU A 131 -24.64 2.93 -5.43
C GLU A 131 -26.17 2.80 -5.35
N ASP A 132 -26.86 3.92 -5.52
CA ASP A 132 -28.31 3.93 -5.65
C ASP A 132 -28.71 3.78 -7.12
N ALA A 133 -29.38 2.70 -7.47
CA ALA A 133 -29.84 2.42 -8.83
C ALA A 133 -30.73 3.55 -9.38
N ALA A 134 -31.46 4.27 -8.53
CA ALA A 134 -32.26 5.44 -8.94
C ALA A 134 -31.38 6.63 -9.32
N GLN A 135 -30.20 6.76 -8.73
CA GLN A 135 -29.22 7.82 -9.04
C GLN A 135 -28.38 7.48 -10.27
N THR A 136 -28.07 6.22 -10.49
CA THR A 136 -27.26 5.76 -11.63
C THR A 136 -28.02 5.73 -12.95
N SER A 137 -29.34 5.87 -12.94
CA SER A 137 -30.16 5.91 -14.16
C SER A 137 -30.10 7.23 -14.93
N ALA A 138 -29.65 8.30 -14.30
CA ALA A 138 -29.51 9.64 -14.89
C ALA A 138 -28.09 10.17 -14.76
N LEU A 139 -27.64 10.91 -15.79
CA LEU A 139 -26.31 11.50 -15.79
C LEU A 139 -26.12 12.56 -14.69
N TYR A 140 -27.20 13.27 -14.36
CA TYR A 140 -27.28 14.26 -13.28
C TYR A 140 -28.59 14.10 -12.52
N HIS A 141 -28.55 14.26 -11.23
CA HIS A 141 -29.71 14.20 -10.34
C HIS A 141 -29.57 15.23 -9.21
N ASP A 142 -30.69 15.49 -8.49
CA ASP A 142 -30.61 16.34 -7.30
C ASP A 142 -29.66 15.74 -6.27
N TRP A 143 -28.79 16.60 -5.70
CA TRP A 143 -27.82 16.16 -4.71
C TRP A 143 -28.52 15.62 -3.45
N ARG A 144 -28.05 14.48 -3.01
CA ARG A 144 -28.40 13.85 -1.73
C ARG A 144 -27.15 13.32 -1.07
N PRO A 145 -27.07 13.26 0.27
CA PRO A 145 -26.00 12.56 0.95
C PRO A 145 -25.98 11.10 0.51
N ALA A 146 -24.80 10.59 0.13
CA ALA A 146 -24.65 9.19 -0.20
C ALA A 146 -24.82 8.33 1.06
N GLU A 147 -25.51 7.19 0.92
CA GLU A 147 -25.51 6.17 1.95
C GLU A 147 -24.10 5.57 2.06
N ARG A 148 -23.64 5.32 3.31
CA ARG A 148 -22.30 4.82 3.60
C ARG A 148 -22.38 3.44 4.24
N LYS A 149 -21.61 2.52 3.70
CA LYS A 149 -21.44 1.19 4.30
C LYS A 149 -20.02 1.07 4.86
N THR A 150 -19.92 0.79 6.15
CA THR A 150 -18.62 0.50 6.80
C THR A 150 -18.02 -0.76 6.21
N THR A 151 -16.73 -0.71 5.91
CA THR A 151 -15.94 -1.82 5.36
C THR A 151 -14.48 -1.69 5.80
N THR A 152 -13.63 -2.49 5.22
CA THR A 152 -12.17 -2.34 5.24
C THR A 152 -11.66 -2.20 3.82
N ALA A 153 -10.49 -1.61 3.65
CA ALA A 153 -9.77 -1.62 2.39
C ALA A 153 -8.45 -2.38 2.54
N THR A 154 -8.16 -3.25 1.59
CA THR A 154 -6.89 -3.96 1.50
C THR A 154 -5.99 -3.21 0.54
N LEU A 155 -4.79 -2.88 1.01
CA LEU A 155 -3.78 -2.17 0.23
C LEU A 155 -2.55 -3.06 0.06
N ILE A 156 -2.00 -3.07 -1.14
CA ILE A 156 -0.77 -3.79 -1.48
C ILE A 156 0.36 -2.80 -1.80
N PRO A 157 1.64 -3.21 -1.70
CA PRO A 157 2.73 -2.37 -2.16
C PRO A 157 2.57 -2.01 -3.63
N TYR A 158 2.77 -0.73 -3.97
CA TYR A 158 2.58 -0.22 -5.33
C TYR A 158 3.37 -0.99 -6.39
N PHE A 159 4.56 -1.49 -6.08
CA PHE A 159 5.37 -2.25 -7.04
C PHE A 159 4.72 -3.59 -7.47
N ALA A 160 3.72 -4.06 -6.72
CA ALA A 160 3.05 -5.34 -6.95
C ALA A 160 1.74 -5.22 -7.75
N TRP A 161 1.29 -4.00 -8.06
CA TRP A 161 0.04 -3.82 -8.80
C TRP A 161 0.13 -4.34 -10.24
N ALA A 162 -1.01 -4.63 -10.86
CA ALA A 162 -1.18 -5.15 -12.21
C ALA A 162 -0.65 -6.59 -12.44
N ASN A 163 -0.20 -7.30 -11.40
CA ASN A 163 0.26 -8.69 -11.53
C ASN A 163 -0.85 -9.73 -11.29
N ARG A 164 -2.10 -9.29 -11.05
CA ARG A 164 -3.26 -10.14 -10.76
C ARG A 164 -4.40 -9.98 -11.79
N GLY A 165 -4.04 -9.63 -13.00
CA GLY A 165 -4.96 -9.35 -14.07
C GLY A 165 -5.36 -7.88 -14.16
N GLU A 166 -6.08 -7.54 -15.23
CA GLU A 166 -6.54 -6.18 -15.50
C GLU A 166 -7.64 -5.77 -14.54
N ASN A 167 -7.42 -4.70 -13.75
CA ASN A 167 -8.39 -4.17 -12.80
C ASN A 167 -8.08 -2.70 -12.45
N GLU A 168 -9.02 -2.05 -11.74
CA GLU A 168 -8.81 -0.68 -11.24
C GLU A 168 -7.71 -0.63 -10.17
N MET A 169 -7.00 0.50 -10.12
CA MET A 169 -6.04 0.79 -9.07
C MET A 169 -6.08 2.26 -8.66
N THR A 170 -5.90 2.52 -7.38
CA THR A 170 -5.69 3.88 -6.86
C THR A 170 -4.68 3.88 -5.71
N VAL A 171 -3.79 4.89 -5.70
CA VAL A 171 -2.89 5.17 -4.58
C VAL A 171 -3.57 6.09 -3.57
N PHE A 172 -4.31 7.09 -4.07
CA PHE A 172 -4.97 8.07 -3.24
C PHE A 172 -6.45 7.72 -3.05
N LEU A 173 -6.84 7.44 -1.82
CA LEU A 173 -8.23 7.23 -1.41
C LEU A 173 -8.82 8.54 -0.89
N ARG A 174 -10.12 8.76 -1.11
CA ARG A 174 -10.84 9.84 -0.44
C ARG A 174 -10.81 9.63 1.08
N GLY A 175 -10.81 10.75 1.84
CA GLY A 175 -10.86 10.75 3.30
C GLY A 175 -12.21 11.17 3.86
#